data_1b91eec1de155a8c5754ae4dd346332e
#
_entry.id   1b91eec1de155a8c5754ae4dd346332e
#
_cell.length_a   1.000
_cell.length_b   1.000
_cell.length_c   1.000
_cell.angle_alpha   90.00
_cell.angle_beta   90.00
_cell.angle_gamma   90.00
#
_symmetry.space_group_name_H-M   'P 1'
#
loop_
_entity.id
_entity.type
_entity.pdbx_description
1 polymer ?
#
loop_
_entity_poly.entity_id
_entity_poly.type
_entity_poly.pdbx_seq_one_letter_code
_entity_poly.pdbx_strand_id
1 'polypeptide(L)'
;MTATTMNKSVFTAALVIAGIVACQQEPAAPKRNPRVAEPSELAATMRTMTADMEALKAKAQAGTLTLADVESLRAAHEPIKTATPTKPEEIKESFPGFAEAYLSNLDALYDALKTQADREAQIEAFNAVIATCESCHQQHCPGPLDRIRGIKVQE
;
A
#
# COMPACT_ATOMS: atom_id res chain seq x y z
N MET A 1 8.73 -58.00 -47.07
CA MET A 1 10.08 -58.60 -47.11
C MET A 1 10.99 -57.60 -46.52
N THR A 2 11.56 -57.70 -45.45
CA THR A 2 12.32 -58.61 -44.62
C THR A 2 12.32 -58.09 -43.17
N ALA A 3 12.05 -58.94 -42.25
CA ALA A 3 12.20 -58.76 -40.81
C ALA A 3 13.69 -58.74 -40.43
N THR A 4 14.05 -58.03 -39.40
CA THR A 4 15.23 -58.35 -38.61
C THR A 4 14.98 -58.04 -37.13
N THR A 5 15.14 -59.05 -36.40
CA THR A 5 14.93 -59.37 -34.99
C THR A 5 16.01 -58.77 -34.08
N MET A 6 15.57 -58.51 -32.82
CA MET A 6 16.27 -58.73 -31.51
C MET A 6 17.52 -57.90 -31.18
N ASN A 7 17.46 -57.17 -30.06
CA ASN A 7 18.17 -57.72 -28.89
C ASN A 7 17.69 -57.10 -27.57
N LYS A 8 17.35 -57.96 -26.61
CA LYS A 8 17.07 -57.61 -25.21
C LYS A 8 18.40 -57.43 -24.47
N SER A 9 18.58 -56.33 -23.83
CA SER A 9 19.56 -56.25 -22.71
C SER A 9 18.92 -55.52 -21.56
N VAL A 10 18.56 -56.31 -20.57
CA VAL A 10 18.10 -55.87 -19.25
C VAL A 10 19.32 -55.43 -18.48
N PHE A 11 19.48 -54.13 -18.24
CA PHE A 11 20.42 -53.62 -17.23
C PHE A 11 19.60 -53.07 -16.07
N THR A 12 19.57 -53.90 -15.00
CA THR A 12 19.03 -53.50 -13.70
C THR A 12 20.04 -52.62 -13.02
N ALA A 13 19.89 -51.27 -13.12
CA ALA A 13 20.68 -50.36 -12.33
C ALA A 13 19.88 -50.05 -11.05
N ALA A 14 20.34 -50.56 -9.92
CA ALA A 14 19.83 -50.20 -8.61
C ALA A 14 20.26 -48.76 -8.28
N LEU A 15 19.31 -47.84 -8.33
CA LEU A 15 19.53 -46.44 -7.93
C LEU A 15 19.37 -46.36 -6.41
N VAL A 16 20.48 -46.27 -5.71
CA VAL A 16 20.54 -45.93 -4.28
C VAL A 16 20.27 -44.42 -4.17
N ILE A 17 19.04 -44.07 -3.83
CA ILE A 17 18.66 -42.69 -3.51
C ILE A 17 19.13 -42.42 -2.07
N ALA A 18 20.35 -41.87 -1.92
CA ALA A 18 20.79 -41.27 -0.68
C ALA A 18 19.94 -39.98 -0.42
N GLY A 19 18.96 -40.12 0.48
CA GLY A 19 18.14 -39.00 0.92
C GLY A 19 19.01 -37.94 1.63
N ILE A 20 19.29 -36.84 0.94
CA ILE A 20 19.82 -35.63 1.56
C ILE A 20 18.63 -34.96 2.25
N VAL A 21 18.47 -35.20 3.55
CA VAL A 21 17.61 -34.37 4.41
C VAL A 21 18.32 -33.03 4.54
N ALA A 22 18.05 -32.13 3.59
CA ALA A 22 18.39 -30.73 3.73
C ALA A 22 17.48 -30.17 4.84
N CYS A 23 18.04 -29.97 6.03
CA CYS A 23 17.43 -29.14 7.04
C CYS A 23 17.26 -27.75 6.43
N GLN A 24 16.04 -27.47 5.93
CA GLN A 24 15.64 -26.11 5.59
C GLN A 24 15.59 -25.34 6.91
N GLN A 25 16.68 -24.63 7.19
CA GLN A 25 16.72 -23.65 8.25
C GLN A 25 15.78 -22.53 7.80
N GLU A 26 14.58 -22.49 8.38
CA GLU A 26 13.67 -21.35 8.24
C GLU A 26 14.46 -20.08 8.59
N PRO A 27 14.45 -19.06 7.72
CA PRO A 27 15.14 -17.81 8.02
C PRO A 27 14.57 -17.28 9.33
N ALA A 28 15.43 -17.16 10.35
CA ALA A 28 15.03 -16.63 11.65
C ALA A 28 14.35 -15.29 11.45
N ALA A 29 13.12 -15.17 11.94
CA ALA A 29 12.37 -13.91 11.90
C ALA A 29 13.25 -12.78 12.47
N PRO A 30 13.29 -11.59 11.85
CA PRO A 30 14.12 -10.50 12.30
C PRO A 30 13.86 -10.24 13.78
N LYS A 31 14.91 -10.25 14.61
CA LYS A 31 14.80 -10.02 16.05
C LYS A 31 14.19 -8.65 16.27
N ARG A 32 12.93 -8.60 16.67
CA ARG A 32 12.22 -7.37 17.04
C ARG A 32 12.98 -6.66 18.16
N ASN A 33 13.29 -5.38 17.97
CA ASN A 33 13.88 -4.58 19.04
C ASN A 33 12.82 -4.38 20.14
N PRO A 34 12.98 -4.93 21.36
CA PRO A 34 11.95 -4.87 22.41
C PRO A 34 11.68 -3.45 22.92
N ARG A 35 12.44 -2.45 22.46
CA ARG A 35 12.27 -1.04 22.86
C ARG A 35 11.34 -0.26 21.93
N VAL A 36 10.91 -0.86 20.81
CA VAL A 36 9.98 -0.20 19.88
C VAL A 36 8.60 -0.80 20.12
N ALA A 37 7.73 -0.04 20.77
CA ALA A 37 6.33 -0.44 20.94
C ALA A 37 5.68 -0.62 19.56
N GLU A 38 4.80 -1.60 19.43
CA GLU A 38 3.98 -1.78 18.23
C GLU A 38 3.18 -0.48 17.97
N PRO A 39 3.12 -0.02 16.72
CA PRO A 39 2.30 1.14 16.39
C PRO A 39 0.82 0.80 16.66
N SER A 40 0.05 1.80 17.10
CA SER A 40 -1.41 1.65 17.16
C SER A 40 -2.00 1.44 15.76
N GLU A 41 -3.24 0.96 15.68
CA GLU A 41 -3.94 0.77 14.40
C GLU A 41 -3.98 2.06 13.59
N LEU A 42 -4.30 3.20 14.20
CA LEU A 42 -4.30 4.48 13.50
C LEU A 42 -2.90 4.87 13.01
N ALA A 43 -1.87 4.66 13.83
CA ALA A 43 -0.50 4.96 13.40
C ALA A 43 -0.03 4.04 12.25
N ALA A 44 -0.45 2.78 12.23
CA ALA A 44 -0.19 1.87 11.13
C ALA A 44 -0.94 2.30 9.87
N THR A 45 -2.24 2.60 9.99
CA THR A 45 -3.08 3.13 8.90
C THR A 45 -2.47 4.38 8.28
N MET A 46 -2.06 5.37 9.09
CA MET A 46 -1.44 6.62 8.60
C MET A 46 -0.13 6.38 7.83
N ARG A 47 0.67 5.39 8.25
CA ARG A 47 1.89 5.01 7.51
C ARG A 47 1.58 4.38 6.17
N THR A 48 0.59 3.49 6.11
CA THR A 48 0.11 2.89 4.86
C THR A 48 -0.43 3.98 3.93
N MET A 49 -1.34 4.83 4.41
CA MET A 49 -1.90 5.94 3.64
C MET A 49 -0.81 6.83 3.03
N THR A 50 0.22 7.18 3.82
CA THR A 50 1.34 8.00 3.33
C THR A 50 2.12 7.28 2.24
N ALA A 51 2.46 6.00 2.44
CA ALA A 51 3.21 5.21 1.47
C ALA A 51 2.44 5.03 0.15
N ASP A 52 1.14 4.79 0.23
CA ASP A 52 0.27 4.63 -0.94
C ASP A 52 0.16 5.93 -1.74
N MET A 53 -0.02 7.07 -1.06
CA MET A 53 -0.05 8.37 -1.74
C MET A 53 1.30 8.73 -2.37
N GLU A 54 2.43 8.41 -1.72
CA GLU A 54 3.76 8.57 -2.30
C GLU A 54 3.93 7.71 -3.56
N ALA A 55 3.47 6.46 -3.54
CA ALA A 55 3.53 5.55 -4.69
C ALA A 55 2.70 6.06 -5.88
N LEU A 56 1.54 6.69 -5.61
CA LEU A 56 0.66 7.19 -6.65
C LEU A 56 1.06 8.58 -7.18
N LYS A 57 1.92 9.33 -6.47
CA LYS A 57 2.38 10.65 -6.91
C LYS A 57 2.92 10.65 -8.35
N ALA A 58 3.79 9.69 -8.67
CA ALA A 58 4.39 9.60 -10.01
C ALA A 58 3.33 9.35 -11.11
N LYS A 59 2.32 8.52 -10.82
CA LYS A 59 1.20 8.28 -11.73
C LYS A 59 0.34 9.52 -11.91
N ALA A 60 0.01 10.22 -10.83
CA ALA A 60 -0.74 11.47 -10.87
C ALA A 60 0.02 12.52 -11.69
N GLN A 61 1.32 12.66 -11.46
CA GLN A 61 2.18 13.58 -12.20
C GLN A 61 2.28 13.23 -13.69
N ALA A 62 2.28 11.94 -14.03
CA ALA A 62 2.34 11.47 -15.42
C ALA A 62 0.96 11.46 -16.13
N GLY A 63 -0.15 11.66 -15.41
CA GLY A 63 -1.51 11.51 -15.94
C GLY A 63 -1.86 10.04 -16.27
N THR A 64 -1.28 9.10 -15.54
CA THR A 64 -1.49 7.65 -15.72
C THR A 64 -2.20 6.99 -14.54
N LEU A 65 -2.76 7.80 -13.64
CA LEU A 65 -3.59 7.33 -12.54
C LEU A 65 -4.87 6.70 -13.10
N THR A 66 -5.25 5.55 -12.57
CA THR A 66 -6.41 4.79 -13.05
C THR A 66 -7.54 4.77 -12.00
N LEU A 67 -8.78 4.48 -12.44
CA LEU A 67 -9.90 4.27 -11.54
C LEU A 67 -9.59 3.15 -10.53
N ALA A 68 -9.00 2.05 -10.97
CA ALA A 68 -8.64 0.93 -10.10
C ALA A 68 -7.61 1.31 -9.02
N ASP A 69 -6.67 2.22 -9.32
CA ASP A 69 -5.73 2.76 -8.33
C ASP A 69 -6.49 3.47 -7.21
N VAL A 70 -7.46 4.33 -7.56
CA VAL A 70 -8.22 5.12 -6.56
C VAL A 70 -9.23 4.25 -5.81
N GLU A 71 -9.89 3.29 -6.46
CA GLU A 71 -10.77 2.31 -5.79
C GLU A 71 -10.01 1.50 -4.74
N SER A 72 -8.84 0.98 -5.11
CA SER A 72 -7.98 0.24 -4.19
C SER A 72 -7.54 1.09 -3.00
N LEU A 73 -7.15 2.33 -3.28
CA LEU A 73 -6.75 3.31 -2.27
C LEU A 73 -7.91 3.62 -1.31
N ARG A 74 -9.09 3.89 -1.86
CA ARG A 74 -10.30 4.19 -1.10
C ARG A 74 -10.66 3.06 -0.14
N ALA A 75 -10.59 1.81 -0.61
CA ALA A 75 -10.86 0.63 0.21
C ALA A 75 -9.80 0.42 1.30
N ALA A 76 -8.52 0.57 0.95
CA ALA A 76 -7.40 0.40 1.89
C ALA A 76 -7.39 1.47 3.00
N HIS A 77 -7.93 2.66 2.73
CA HIS A 77 -7.90 3.80 3.65
C HIS A 77 -9.19 3.98 4.47
N GLU A 78 -10.25 3.21 4.20
CA GLU A 78 -11.49 3.24 5.00
C GLU A 78 -11.24 3.07 6.52
N PRO A 79 -10.26 2.26 6.98
CA PRO A 79 -9.95 2.11 8.39
C PRO A 79 -9.58 3.40 9.13
N ILE A 80 -9.27 4.50 8.44
CA ILE A 80 -9.04 5.81 9.10
C ILE A 80 -10.19 6.21 10.01
N LYS A 81 -11.42 5.80 9.69
CA LYS A 81 -12.63 6.15 10.47
C LYS A 81 -12.75 5.40 11.80
N THR A 82 -12.14 4.22 11.89
CA THR A 82 -12.36 3.30 13.01
C THR A 82 -11.10 2.86 13.72
N ALA A 83 -9.92 3.11 13.13
CA ALA A 83 -8.63 2.68 13.68
C ALA A 83 -8.35 3.33 15.04
N THR A 84 -7.94 2.51 16.00
CA THR A 84 -7.66 2.92 17.37
C THR A 84 -6.35 3.72 17.45
N PRO A 85 -6.35 4.95 17.99
CA PRO A 85 -5.13 5.75 18.15
C PRO A 85 -4.32 5.29 19.37
N THR A 86 -3.04 5.71 19.43
CA THR A 86 -2.15 5.40 20.57
C THR A 86 -2.67 6.02 21.87
N LYS A 87 -3.25 7.22 21.76
CA LYS A 87 -3.78 8.01 22.88
C LYS A 87 -5.15 8.57 22.47
N PRO A 88 -6.22 7.82 22.73
CA PRO A 88 -7.57 8.24 22.36
C PRO A 88 -7.98 9.60 22.93
N GLU A 89 -7.49 9.90 24.14
CA GLU A 89 -7.78 11.14 24.86
C GLU A 89 -7.13 12.39 24.24
N GLU A 90 -6.13 12.22 23.38
CA GLU A 90 -5.48 13.34 22.64
C GLU A 90 -6.14 13.63 21.28
N ILE A 91 -7.06 12.77 20.83
CA ILE A 91 -7.79 12.97 19.57
C ILE A 91 -8.86 14.03 19.76
N LYS A 92 -8.77 15.10 18.98
CA LYS A 92 -9.75 16.19 19.00
C LYS A 92 -11.04 15.80 18.29
N GLU A 93 -12.13 16.43 18.69
CA GLU A 93 -13.47 16.23 18.10
C GLU A 93 -13.54 16.47 16.59
N SER A 94 -12.60 17.25 16.03
CA SER A 94 -12.53 17.51 14.59
C SER A 94 -12.00 16.32 13.76
N PHE A 95 -11.39 15.29 14.37
CA PHE A 95 -10.77 14.19 13.64
C PHE A 95 -11.74 13.41 12.73
N PRO A 96 -12.96 13.02 13.17
CA PRO A 96 -13.90 12.32 12.28
C PRO A 96 -14.24 13.12 11.03
N GLY A 97 -14.40 14.45 11.16
CA GLY A 97 -14.65 15.33 10.01
C GLY A 97 -13.50 15.34 8.99
N PHE A 98 -12.25 15.30 9.46
CA PHE A 98 -11.09 15.17 8.57
C PHE A 98 -11.03 13.79 7.90
N ALA A 99 -11.36 12.71 8.62
CA ALA A 99 -11.41 11.37 8.05
C ALA A 99 -12.45 11.28 6.92
N GLU A 100 -13.62 11.85 7.12
CA GLU A 100 -14.67 11.91 6.11
C GLU A 100 -14.28 12.80 4.92
N ALA A 101 -13.72 13.99 5.17
CA ALA A 101 -13.25 14.89 4.12
C ALA A 101 -12.16 14.24 3.26
N TYR A 102 -11.24 13.49 3.88
CA TYR A 102 -10.22 12.73 3.16
C TYR A 102 -10.85 11.72 2.19
N LEU A 103 -11.76 10.89 2.67
CA LEU A 103 -12.42 9.87 1.85
C LEU A 103 -13.29 10.49 0.75
N SER A 104 -13.97 11.60 1.05
CA SER A 104 -14.73 12.37 0.05
C SER A 104 -13.85 12.96 -1.05
N ASN A 105 -12.64 13.41 -0.72
CA ASN A 105 -11.69 13.88 -1.73
C ASN A 105 -11.12 12.73 -2.58
N LEU A 106 -11.01 11.50 -2.05
CA LEU A 106 -10.72 10.33 -2.89
C LEU A 106 -11.88 10.02 -3.85
N ASP A 107 -13.13 10.16 -3.40
CA ASP A 107 -14.30 9.99 -4.25
C ASP A 107 -14.33 11.07 -5.36
N ALA A 108 -13.97 12.32 -5.04
CA ALA A 108 -13.84 13.40 -6.02
C ALA A 108 -12.72 13.15 -7.05
N LEU A 109 -11.57 12.61 -6.60
CA LEU A 109 -10.49 12.18 -7.51
C LEU A 109 -10.95 11.05 -8.43
N TYR A 110 -11.69 10.08 -7.91
CA TYR A 110 -12.29 9.01 -8.70
C TYR A 110 -13.23 9.58 -9.78
N ASP A 111 -14.10 10.52 -9.42
CA ASP A 111 -15.04 11.14 -10.34
C ASP A 111 -14.32 11.97 -11.41
N ALA A 112 -13.25 12.68 -11.09
CA ALA A 112 -12.43 13.40 -12.05
C ALA A 112 -11.83 12.45 -13.10
N LEU A 113 -11.33 11.28 -12.67
CA LEU A 113 -10.82 10.24 -13.59
C LEU A 113 -11.94 9.62 -14.43
N LYS A 114 -13.10 9.32 -13.81
CA LYS A 114 -14.25 8.69 -14.46
C LYS A 114 -14.86 9.58 -15.55
N THR A 115 -14.91 10.88 -15.31
CA THR A 115 -15.40 11.87 -16.28
C THR A 115 -14.34 12.27 -17.31
N GLN A 116 -13.14 11.69 -17.23
CA GLN A 116 -12.00 12.04 -18.09
C GLN A 116 -11.70 13.55 -18.05
N ALA A 117 -11.77 14.15 -16.87
CA ALA A 117 -11.36 15.53 -16.66
C ALA A 117 -9.94 15.74 -17.19
N ASP A 118 -9.60 16.98 -17.57
CA ASP A 118 -8.27 17.26 -18.04
C ASP A 118 -7.20 17.00 -16.96
N ARG A 119 -5.96 17.02 -17.37
CA ARG A 119 -4.84 16.67 -16.46
C ARG A 119 -4.73 17.62 -15.29
N GLU A 120 -4.97 18.90 -15.51
CA GLU A 120 -4.91 19.93 -14.47
C GLU A 120 -5.96 19.65 -13.37
N ALA A 121 -7.21 19.39 -13.76
CA ALA A 121 -8.27 19.04 -12.84
C ALA A 121 -8.00 17.71 -12.09
N GLN A 122 -7.38 16.72 -12.73
CA GLN A 122 -6.97 15.49 -12.05
C GLN A 122 -5.85 15.74 -11.03
N ILE A 123 -4.88 16.60 -11.35
CA ILE A 123 -3.81 17.02 -10.42
C ILE A 123 -4.40 17.80 -9.26
N GLU A 124 -5.31 18.73 -9.52
CA GLU A 124 -6.00 19.49 -8.49
C GLU A 124 -6.75 18.56 -7.52
N ALA A 125 -7.52 17.60 -8.04
CA ALA A 125 -8.23 16.61 -7.23
C ALA A 125 -7.26 15.75 -6.39
N PHE A 126 -6.13 15.29 -6.95
CA PHE A 126 -5.10 14.58 -6.20
C PHE A 126 -4.51 15.47 -5.09
N ASN A 127 -4.18 16.71 -5.39
CA ASN A 127 -3.63 17.67 -4.44
C ASN A 127 -4.62 18.06 -3.34
N ALA A 128 -5.94 18.03 -3.62
CA ALA A 128 -6.98 18.25 -2.63
C ALA A 128 -7.00 17.14 -1.56
N VAL A 129 -6.76 15.87 -1.96
CA VAL A 129 -6.57 14.77 -1.02
C VAL A 129 -5.39 15.07 -0.07
N ILE A 130 -4.24 15.49 -0.62
CA ILE A 130 -3.05 15.83 0.17
C ILE A 130 -3.28 17.05 1.08
N ALA A 131 -4.01 18.05 0.60
CA ALA A 131 -4.35 19.23 1.40
C ALA A 131 -5.19 18.87 2.64
N THR A 132 -6.06 17.86 2.53
CA THR A 132 -6.81 17.36 3.70
C THR A 132 -5.88 16.68 4.70
N CYS A 133 -4.91 15.89 4.23
CA CYS A 133 -3.86 15.31 5.09
C CYS A 133 -3.09 16.41 5.84
N GLU A 134 -2.65 17.46 5.13
CA GLU A 134 -1.96 18.60 5.76
C GLU A 134 -2.82 19.29 6.82
N SER A 135 -4.07 19.60 6.49
CA SER A 135 -4.98 20.33 7.39
C SER A 135 -5.26 19.53 8.68
N CYS A 136 -5.48 18.23 8.55
CA CYS A 136 -5.63 17.33 9.69
C CYS A 136 -4.36 17.30 10.55
N HIS A 137 -3.20 17.08 9.91
CA HIS A 137 -1.94 16.96 10.61
C HIS A 137 -1.48 18.28 11.27
N GLN A 138 -1.81 19.43 10.73
CA GLN A 138 -1.59 20.71 11.39
C GLN A 138 -2.29 20.81 12.74
N GLN A 139 -3.45 20.18 12.89
CA GLN A 139 -4.26 20.27 14.11
C GLN A 139 -3.99 19.15 15.11
N HIS A 140 -3.67 17.93 14.62
CA HIS A 140 -3.62 16.73 15.45
C HIS A 140 -2.19 16.21 15.67
N CYS A 141 -1.35 16.15 14.64
CA CYS A 141 -0.03 15.53 14.70
C CYS A 141 0.93 16.15 13.67
N PRO A 142 1.56 17.29 13.95
CA PRO A 142 2.33 18.05 12.95
C PRO A 142 3.63 17.39 12.48
N GLY A 143 4.12 16.33 13.17
CA GLY A 143 5.41 15.72 12.87
C GLY A 143 5.65 15.32 11.40
N PRO A 144 4.69 14.70 10.68
CA PRO A 144 4.89 14.27 9.29
C PRO A 144 4.62 15.33 8.22
N LEU A 145 4.32 16.58 8.57
CA LEU A 145 3.87 17.62 7.61
C LEU A 145 4.80 17.82 6.42
N ASP A 146 6.12 17.86 6.63
CA ASP A 146 7.06 18.06 5.52
C ASP A 146 7.04 16.89 4.52
N ARG A 147 6.89 15.67 5.02
CA ARG A 147 6.73 14.49 4.19
C ARG A 147 5.42 14.55 3.39
N ILE A 148 4.31 14.91 4.03
CA ILE A 148 3.00 15.05 3.39
C ILE A 148 3.05 16.11 2.28
N ARG A 149 3.62 17.29 2.55
CA ARG A 149 3.81 18.35 1.54
C ARG A 149 4.62 17.88 0.35
N GLY A 150 5.63 17.03 0.59
CA GLY A 150 6.43 16.43 -0.44
C GLY A 150 5.66 15.52 -1.41
N ILE A 151 4.43 15.10 -1.09
CA ILE A 151 3.60 14.27 -1.97
C ILE A 151 2.86 15.10 -3.03
N LYS A 152 2.62 16.39 -2.80
CA LYS A 152 1.94 17.24 -3.80
C LYS A 152 2.61 17.17 -5.16
N VAL A 153 1.78 17.10 -6.18
CA VAL A 153 2.21 17.20 -7.58
C VAL A 153 2.36 18.67 -7.92
N GLN A 154 3.48 19.03 -8.55
CA GLN A 154 3.71 20.37 -9.07
C GLN A 154 3.16 20.44 -10.50
N GLU A 155 2.56 21.56 -10.86
CA GLU A 155 2.11 21.88 -12.21
C GLU A 155 3.28 22.14 -13.16
#